data_c245fd83f7dd5d10bcf1a6841c30c234
#
_entry.id   c245fd83f7dd5d10bcf1a6841c30c234
#
_cell.length_a   1.000
_cell.length_b   1.000
_cell.length_c   1.000
_cell.angle_alpha   90.00
_cell.angle_beta   90.00
_cell.angle_gamma   90.00
#
_symmetry.space_group_name_H-M   'P 1'
#
loop_
_entity.id
_entity.type
_entity.pdbx_description
1 polymer ?
#
loop_
_entity_poly.entity_id
_entity_poly.type
_entity_poly.pdbx_seq_one_letter_code
_entity_poly.pdbx_strand_id
1 'polypeptide(L)'
;MYTEKKTIFIDGSSGTAGLRIYDRLAQRADITLLTLPPELGHDIEAQREMLNRADIAFLCLPDAAAITAADLVENPDTVVLDTSTAHRTAPGWVYGFPELSPEREAAIRTAKRIAVPGCHASGFVVLTYPLVARYRQRNRCYS
;
A
#
# COMPACT_ATOMS: atom_id res chain seq x y z
N MET A 1 -27.98 9.41 -1.63
CA MET A 1 -27.33 8.39 -0.81
C MET A 1 -26.00 8.97 -0.34
N TYR A 2 -25.89 9.42 0.91
CA TYR A 2 -24.61 9.88 1.47
C TYR A 2 -23.76 8.62 1.67
N THR A 3 -22.85 8.35 0.76
CA THR A 3 -21.78 7.38 1.02
C THR A 3 -20.88 7.95 2.11
N GLU A 4 -20.76 7.26 3.21
CA GLU A 4 -19.85 7.61 4.29
C GLU A 4 -18.45 7.79 3.74
N LYS A 5 -17.81 8.95 4.03
CA LYS A 5 -16.47 9.24 3.51
C LYS A 5 -15.47 8.28 4.12
N LYS A 6 -14.60 7.72 3.30
CA LYS A 6 -13.52 6.87 3.78
C LYS A 6 -12.44 7.70 4.47
N THR A 7 -12.00 7.23 5.62
CA THR A 7 -10.91 7.85 6.36
C THR A 7 -9.57 7.28 5.92
N ILE A 8 -8.61 8.15 5.63
CA ILE A 8 -7.28 7.76 5.17
C ILE A 8 -6.22 8.41 6.06
N PHE A 9 -5.30 7.61 6.57
CA PHE A 9 -4.12 8.08 7.28
C PHE A 9 -2.86 7.87 6.42
N ILE A 10 -1.99 8.87 6.38
CA ILE A 10 -0.70 8.80 5.66
C ILE A 10 0.41 8.99 6.68
N ASP A 11 1.01 7.89 7.06
CA ASP A 11 2.19 7.87 7.92
C ASP A 11 3.44 8.20 7.09
N GLY A 12 4.23 9.17 7.53
CA GLY A 12 5.33 9.72 6.76
C GLY A 12 4.88 10.72 5.67
N SER A 13 3.81 11.47 5.91
CA SER A 13 3.24 12.45 4.97
C SER A 13 4.20 13.57 4.56
N SER A 14 5.25 13.85 5.34
CA SER A 14 6.30 14.83 5.02
C SER A 14 7.37 14.31 4.04
N GLY A 15 7.45 13.00 3.83
CA GLY A 15 8.36 12.38 2.87
C GLY A 15 7.89 12.54 1.42
N THR A 16 8.80 12.29 0.46
CA THR A 16 8.52 12.50 -0.99
C THR A 16 7.30 11.71 -1.48
N ALA A 17 7.15 10.45 -1.08
CA ALA A 17 6.00 9.63 -1.47
C ALA A 17 4.73 10.08 -0.75
N GLY A 18 4.80 10.29 0.58
CA GLY A 18 3.68 10.69 1.40
C GLY A 18 3.09 12.04 0.99
N LEU A 19 3.95 13.03 0.73
CA LEU A 19 3.52 14.34 0.26
C LEU A 19 2.75 14.26 -1.06
N ARG A 20 3.22 13.48 -2.03
CA ARG A 20 2.54 13.31 -3.32
C ARG A 20 1.20 12.59 -3.20
N ILE A 21 1.11 11.60 -2.30
CA ILE A 21 -0.15 10.91 -2.01
C ILE A 21 -1.11 11.91 -1.35
N TYR A 22 -0.63 12.66 -0.36
CA TYR A 22 -1.42 13.68 0.33
C TYR A 22 -2.01 14.70 -0.65
N ASP A 23 -1.19 15.31 -1.53
CA ASP A 23 -1.62 16.31 -2.50
C ASP A 23 -2.72 15.79 -3.44
N ARG A 24 -2.62 14.53 -3.85
CA ARG A 24 -3.62 13.90 -4.73
C ARG A 24 -4.92 13.59 -4.00
N LEU A 25 -4.84 13.14 -2.76
CA LEU A 25 -6.00 12.73 -1.97
C LEU A 25 -6.72 13.92 -1.36
N ALA A 26 -6.02 15.01 -1.02
CA ALA A 26 -6.60 16.22 -0.46
C ALA A 26 -7.63 16.91 -1.38
N GLN A 27 -7.56 16.65 -2.69
CA GLN A 27 -8.50 17.19 -3.67
C GLN A 27 -9.79 16.37 -3.80
N ARG A 28 -9.89 15.23 -3.13
CA ARG A 28 -11.05 14.33 -3.23
C ARG A 28 -12.09 14.66 -2.16
N ALA A 29 -13.34 14.85 -2.60
CA ALA A 29 -14.46 15.18 -1.72
C ALA A 29 -15.06 13.94 -1.01
N ASP A 30 -14.72 12.73 -1.47
CA ASP A 30 -15.27 11.45 -0.99
C ASP A 30 -14.42 10.80 0.11
N ILE A 31 -13.31 11.45 0.52
CA ILE A 31 -12.43 10.96 1.59
C ILE A 31 -12.21 12.01 2.67
N THR A 32 -11.76 11.55 3.82
CA THR A 32 -11.30 12.38 4.95
C THR A 32 -9.86 11.98 5.27
N LEU A 33 -8.93 12.93 5.18
CA LEU A 33 -7.54 12.70 5.60
C LEU A 33 -7.40 12.89 7.10
N LEU A 34 -6.83 11.88 7.76
CA LEU A 34 -6.38 11.97 9.15
C LEU A 34 -4.94 12.48 9.16
N THR A 35 -4.66 13.45 10.01
CA THR A 35 -3.30 14.03 10.14
C THR A 35 -2.88 14.01 11.59
N LEU A 36 -1.60 13.70 11.83
CA LEU A 36 -0.96 13.92 13.12
C LEU A 36 -0.32 15.30 13.15
N PRO A 37 -0.46 16.03 14.26
CA PRO A 37 0.35 17.23 14.50
C PRO A 37 1.84 16.88 14.41
N PRO A 38 2.71 17.76 13.88
CA PRO A 38 4.14 17.48 13.74
C PRO A 38 4.83 17.08 15.04
N GLU A 39 4.35 17.60 16.17
CA GLU A 39 4.87 17.33 17.51
C GLU A 39 4.63 15.87 17.94
N LEU A 40 3.58 15.24 17.39
CA LEU A 40 3.19 13.84 17.70
C LEU A 40 3.68 12.85 16.62
N GLY A 41 4.42 13.31 15.62
CA GLY A 41 4.88 12.46 14.51
C GLY A 41 5.78 11.29 14.92
N HIS A 42 6.33 11.30 16.13
CA HIS A 42 7.14 10.22 16.72
C HIS A 42 6.47 9.59 17.94
N ASP A 43 5.25 9.98 18.27
CA ASP A 43 4.49 9.39 19.38
C ASP A 43 3.81 8.11 18.89
N ILE A 44 4.24 6.97 19.45
CA ILE A 44 3.78 5.64 19.06
C ILE A 44 2.29 5.44 19.35
N GLU A 45 1.79 5.98 20.45
CA GLU A 45 0.37 5.83 20.81
C GLU A 45 -0.52 6.68 19.91
N ALA A 46 -0.10 7.90 19.58
CA ALA A 46 -0.80 8.75 18.64
C ALA A 46 -0.80 8.12 17.22
N GLN A 47 0.33 7.53 16.80
CA GLN A 47 0.44 6.80 15.55
C GLN A 47 -0.49 5.58 15.54
N ARG A 48 -0.48 4.76 16.61
CA ARG A 48 -1.38 3.61 16.78
C ARG A 48 -2.84 4.02 16.65
N GLU A 49 -3.25 5.09 17.33
CA GLU A 49 -4.62 5.60 17.26
C GLU A 49 -5.02 5.93 15.83
N MET A 50 -4.19 6.70 15.10
CA MET A 50 -4.51 7.09 13.72
C MET A 50 -4.57 5.89 12.78
N LEU A 51 -3.64 4.94 12.90
CA LEU A 51 -3.62 3.72 12.09
C LEU A 51 -4.90 2.89 12.28
N ASN A 52 -5.38 2.77 13.52
CA ASN A 52 -6.56 1.95 13.84
C ASN A 52 -7.91 2.66 13.62
N ARG A 53 -7.91 3.98 13.47
CA ARG A 53 -9.09 4.78 13.08
C ARG A 53 -9.28 4.86 11.58
N ALA A 54 -8.22 4.64 10.81
CA ALA A 54 -8.28 4.77 9.36
C ALA A 54 -8.95 3.55 8.71
N ASP A 55 -9.78 3.78 7.68
CA ASP A 55 -10.18 2.72 6.75
C ASP A 55 -8.99 2.26 5.90
N ILE A 56 -8.11 3.20 5.52
CA ILE A 56 -6.91 2.95 4.72
C ILE A 56 -5.73 3.68 5.34
N ALA A 57 -4.64 2.95 5.60
CA ALA A 57 -3.39 3.51 6.09
C ALA A 57 -2.30 3.35 5.03
N PHE A 58 -1.65 4.46 4.65
CA PHE A 58 -0.44 4.46 3.83
C PHE A 58 0.78 4.55 4.73
N LEU A 59 1.70 3.60 4.60
CA LEU A 59 3.00 3.64 5.25
C LEU A 59 4.04 4.16 4.25
N CYS A 60 4.44 5.43 4.40
CA CYS A 60 5.45 6.09 3.57
C CYS A 60 6.74 6.28 4.38
N LEU A 61 7.19 5.20 5.00
CA LEU A 61 8.25 5.12 6.00
C LEU A 61 9.45 4.33 5.50
N PRO A 62 10.64 4.49 6.09
CA PRO A 62 11.74 3.54 5.93
C PRO A 62 11.36 2.13 6.41
N ASP A 63 12.00 1.10 5.87
CA ASP A 63 11.64 -0.31 6.08
C ASP A 63 11.43 -0.69 7.56
N ALA A 64 12.37 -0.34 8.44
CA ALA A 64 12.25 -0.67 9.87
C ALA A 64 11.03 0.00 10.54
N ALA A 65 10.78 1.26 10.22
CA ALA A 65 9.61 1.99 10.74
C ALA A 65 8.31 1.46 10.14
N ALA A 66 8.29 1.05 8.86
CA ALA A 66 7.13 0.46 8.21
C ALA A 66 6.74 -0.88 8.86
N ILE A 67 7.72 -1.71 9.23
CA ILE A 67 7.46 -2.96 9.97
C ILE A 67 6.80 -2.64 11.31
N THR A 68 7.38 -1.74 12.10
CA THR A 68 6.82 -1.36 13.40
C THR A 68 5.41 -0.79 13.26
N ALA A 69 5.19 0.11 12.30
CA ALA A 69 3.88 0.71 12.06
C ALA A 69 2.83 -0.33 11.62
N ALA A 70 3.22 -1.30 10.79
CA ALA A 70 2.33 -2.39 10.38
C ALA A 70 1.88 -3.26 11.56
N ASP A 71 2.77 -3.50 12.53
CA ASP A 71 2.47 -4.25 13.76
C ASP A 71 1.55 -3.49 14.73
N LEU A 72 1.49 -2.16 14.64
CA LEU A 72 0.57 -1.34 15.43
C LEU A 72 -0.88 -1.41 14.94
N VAL A 73 -1.13 -1.94 13.73
CA VAL A 73 -2.48 -2.03 13.16
C VAL A 73 -3.20 -3.26 13.69
N GLU A 74 -4.03 -3.06 14.69
CA GLU A 74 -4.83 -4.09 15.37
C GLU A 74 -6.25 -4.22 14.77
N ASN A 75 -6.76 -3.14 14.15
CA ASN A 75 -8.07 -3.15 13.51
C ASN A 75 -8.06 -4.01 12.25
N PRO A 76 -8.83 -5.12 12.19
CA PRO A 76 -8.84 -6.03 11.05
C PRO A 76 -9.46 -5.42 9.79
N ASP A 77 -10.22 -4.34 9.93
CA ASP A 77 -10.87 -3.68 8.81
C ASP A 77 -9.97 -2.66 8.12
N THR A 78 -8.92 -2.18 8.78
CA THR A 78 -7.97 -1.25 8.18
C THR A 78 -7.16 -1.93 7.06
N VAL A 79 -7.21 -1.34 5.87
CA VAL A 79 -6.35 -1.72 4.74
C VAL A 79 -5.03 -0.98 4.84
N VAL A 80 -3.92 -1.70 4.83
CA VAL A 80 -2.57 -1.12 4.88
C VAL A 80 -1.90 -1.20 3.51
N LEU A 81 -1.40 -0.06 3.04
CA LEU A 81 -0.63 0.12 1.81
C LEU A 81 0.80 0.54 2.19
N ASP A 82 1.75 -0.39 2.09
CA ASP A 82 3.15 -0.10 2.42
C ASP A 82 3.97 0.24 1.18
N THR A 83 4.60 1.41 1.16
CA THR A 83 5.45 1.86 0.05
C THR A 83 6.92 1.47 0.21
N SER A 84 7.31 0.94 1.38
CA SER A 84 8.67 0.48 1.66
C SER A 84 9.04 -0.80 0.89
N THR A 85 10.25 -1.30 1.08
CA THR A 85 10.65 -2.60 0.53
C THR A 85 10.37 -3.77 1.47
N ALA A 86 10.07 -3.49 2.75
CA ALA A 86 9.99 -4.47 3.82
C ALA A 86 9.01 -5.63 3.55
N HIS A 87 7.86 -5.31 2.96
CA HIS A 87 6.77 -6.29 2.84
C HIS A 87 6.54 -6.83 1.43
N ARG A 88 7.37 -6.47 0.45
CA ARG A 88 7.14 -6.88 -0.96
C ARG A 88 7.18 -8.38 -1.20
N THR A 89 7.88 -9.12 -0.35
CA THR A 89 7.98 -10.59 -0.39
C THR A 89 7.57 -11.24 0.93
N ALA A 90 7.05 -10.47 1.88
CA ALA A 90 6.67 -10.97 3.19
C ALA A 90 5.39 -11.83 3.12
N PRO A 91 5.30 -12.91 3.89
CA PRO A 91 4.07 -13.69 4.03
C PRO A 91 2.90 -12.82 4.52
N GLY A 92 1.70 -13.08 4.02
CA GLY A 92 0.50 -12.34 4.40
C GLY A 92 0.33 -11.00 3.68
N TRP A 93 1.30 -10.56 2.86
CA TRP A 93 1.22 -9.35 2.06
C TRP A 93 1.00 -9.68 0.58
N VAL A 94 0.10 -8.92 -0.05
CA VAL A 94 -0.14 -9.00 -1.49
C VAL A 94 0.69 -7.94 -2.21
N TYR A 95 1.48 -8.35 -3.19
CA TYR A 95 2.21 -7.41 -4.04
C TYR A 95 1.24 -6.65 -4.95
N GLY A 96 1.16 -5.33 -4.78
CA GLY A 96 0.15 -4.44 -5.33
C GLY A 96 0.35 -4.07 -6.80
N PHE A 97 0.49 -5.06 -7.68
CA PHE A 97 0.66 -4.85 -9.11
C PHE A 97 -0.43 -5.61 -9.88
N PRO A 98 -1.63 -5.01 -10.01
CA PRO A 98 -2.80 -5.69 -10.60
C PRO A 98 -2.61 -6.10 -12.06
N GLU A 99 -1.81 -5.35 -12.82
CA GLU A 99 -1.59 -5.58 -14.25
C GLU A 99 -0.85 -6.89 -14.56
N LEU A 100 -0.31 -7.57 -13.55
CA LEU A 100 0.41 -8.84 -13.77
C LEU A 100 -0.53 -10.00 -14.13
N SER A 101 -1.71 -10.04 -13.55
CA SER A 101 -2.72 -11.04 -13.90
C SER A 101 -4.08 -10.72 -13.27
N PRO A 102 -5.22 -11.27 -13.82
CA PRO A 102 -6.54 -11.16 -13.20
C PRO A 102 -6.61 -11.69 -11.76
N GLU A 103 -5.87 -12.76 -11.48
CA GLU A 103 -5.81 -13.35 -10.13
C GLU A 103 -5.11 -12.39 -9.15
N ARG A 104 -4.10 -11.65 -9.62
CA ARG A 104 -3.40 -10.64 -8.82
C ARG A 104 -4.33 -9.46 -8.53
N GLU A 105 -5.06 -9.00 -9.53
CA GLU A 105 -6.07 -7.96 -9.35
C GLU A 105 -7.13 -8.38 -8.34
N ALA A 106 -7.68 -9.60 -8.45
CA ALA A 106 -8.66 -10.13 -7.52
C ALA A 106 -8.11 -10.23 -6.09
N ALA A 107 -6.86 -10.68 -5.93
CA ALA A 107 -6.20 -10.74 -4.62
C ALA A 107 -6.06 -9.35 -3.98
N ILE A 108 -5.67 -8.34 -4.75
CA ILE A 108 -5.54 -6.95 -4.25
C ILE A 108 -6.88 -6.40 -3.77
N ARG A 109 -7.98 -6.69 -4.48
CA ARG A 109 -9.33 -6.19 -4.12
C ARG A 109 -9.82 -6.67 -2.75
N THR A 110 -9.32 -7.79 -2.25
CA THR A 110 -9.72 -8.39 -0.98
C THR A 110 -8.66 -8.31 0.11
N ALA A 111 -7.43 -7.91 -0.27
CA ALA A 111 -6.30 -7.86 0.67
C ALA A 111 -6.44 -6.75 1.70
N LYS A 112 -6.02 -7.03 2.92
CA LYS A 112 -5.86 -6.04 4.01
C LYS A 112 -4.42 -5.53 4.15
N ARG A 113 -3.46 -6.21 3.54
CA ARG A 113 -2.03 -5.89 3.57
C ARG A 113 -1.49 -5.90 2.14
N ILE A 114 -1.13 -4.74 1.62
CA ILE A 114 -0.71 -4.55 0.23
C ILE A 114 0.66 -3.87 0.21
N ALA A 115 1.65 -4.53 -0.39
CA ALA A 115 2.97 -3.96 -0.61
C ALA A 115 3.02 -3.26 -1.97
N VAL A 116 3.22 -1.95 -1.96
CA VAL A 116 3.25 -1.12 -3.17
C VAL A 116 4.53 -1.41 -3.97
N PRO A 117 4.42 -1.62 -5.29
CA PRO A 117 5.57 -1.84 -6.16
C PRO A 117 6.58 -0.68 -6.15
N GLY A 118 7.87 -1.02 -6.17
CA GLY A 118 8.92 -0.02 -6.34
C GLY A 118 9.04 0.46 -7.79
N CYS A 119 9.43 1.71 -7.99
CA CYS A 119 9.48 2.35 -9.31
C CYS A 119 10.37 1.59 -10.32
N HIS A 120 11.58 1.20 -9.94
CA HIS A 120 12.50 0.44 -10.81
C HIS A 120 11.97 -0.96 -11.12
N ALA A 121 11.48 -1.67 -10.09
CA ALA A 121 10.90 -3.00 -10.28
C ALA A 121 9.67 -2.96 -11.19
N SER A 122 8.79 -1.97 -11.03
CA SER A 122 7.61 -1.80 -11.89
C SER A 122 8.01 -1.60 -13.35
N GLY A 123 8.97 -0.71 -13.63
CA GLY A 123 9.47 -0.48 -14.99
C GLY A 123 10.04 -1.75 -15.62
N PHE A 124 10.89 -2.47 -14.88
CA PHE A 124 11.46 -3.74 -15.36
C PHE A 124 10.38 -4.79 -15.61
N VAL A 125 9.46 -4.97 -14.68
CA VAL A 125 8.39 -5.97 -14.77
C VAL A 125 7.46 -5.69 -15.96
N VAL A 126 7.04 -4.45 -16.18
CA VAL A 126 6.19 -4.07 -17.32
C VAL A 126 6.85 -4.43 -18.66
N LEU A 127 8.17 -4.22 -18.77
CA LEU A 127 8.91 -4.52 -20.00
C LEU A 127 9.12 -6.03 -20.22
N THR A 128 9.39 -6.78 -19.15
CA THR A 128 9.83 -8.18 -19.27
C THR A 128 8.71 -9.19 -19.11
N TYR A 129 7.69 -8.91 -18.32
CA TYR A 129 6.62 -9.84 -17.99
C TYR A 129 5.89 -10.41 -19.24
N PRO A 130 5.51 -9.60 -20.24
CA PRO A 130 4.88 -10.13 -21.46
C PRO A 130 5.75 -11.13 -22.21
N LEU A 131 7.08 -10.92 -22.21
CA LEU A 131 8.02 -11.81 -22.87
C LEU A 131 8.14 -13.16 -22.14
N VAL A 132 8.24 -13.10 -20.82
CA VAL A 132 8.30 -14.30 -19.96
C VAL A 132 6.99 -15.10 -20.03
N ALA A 133 5.85 -14.42 -20.02
CA ALA A 133 4.54 -15.06 -20.16
C ALA A 133 4.42 -15.82 -21.49
N ARG A 134 4.82 -15.20 -22.61
CA ARG A 134 4.85 -15.84 -23.94
C ARG A 134 5.81 -17.04 -24.00
N TYR A 135 6.98 -16.90 -23.41
CA TYR A 135 7.97 -17.98 -23.38
C TYR A 135 7.44 -19.20 -22.62
N ARG A 136 6.80 -18.99 -21.46
CA ARG A 136 6.19 -20.07 -20.67
C ARG A 136 5.04 -20.76 -21.37
N GLN A 137 4.19 -20.03 -22.08
CA GLN A 137 3.09 -20.60 -22.87
C GLN A 137 3.64 -21.50 -23.99
N ARG A 138 4.66 -21.07 -24.70
CA ARG A 138 5.27 -21.82 -25.80
C ARG A 138 5.91 -23.14 -25.35
N ASN A 139 6.53 -23.15 -24.17
CA ASN A 139 7.20 -24.36 -23.65
C ASN A 139 6.25 -25.36 -22.99
N ARG A 140 5.01 -24.95 -22.61
CA ARG A 140 3.99 -25.90 -22.16
C ARG A 140 3.38 -26.76 -23.29
N CYS A 141 3.54 -26.35 -24.55
CA CYS A 141 3.05 -27.10 -25.68
C CYS A 141 4.03 -28.21 -26.14
N TYR A 142 5.19 -28.32 -25.51
CA TYR A 142 6.23 -29.33 -25.84
C TYR A 142 6.52 -30.30 -24.68
N SER A 143 5.72 -30.24 -23.59
CA SER A 143 5.74 -31.20 -22.49
C SER A 143 4.40 -31.95 -22.44
#